data_5b906652fb9d97f03457dd2458869306
#
_entry.id   5b906652fb9d97f03457dd2458869306
#
_cell.length_a   1.000
_cell.length_b   1.000
_cell.length_c   1.000
_cell.angle_alpha   90.00
_cell.angle_beta   90.00
_cell.angle_gamma   90.00
#
_symmetry.space_group_name_H-M   'P 1'
#
loop_
_entity.id
_entity.type
_entity.pdbx_description
1 polymer ?
#
loop_
_entity_poly.entity_id
_entity_poly.type
_entity_poly.pdbx_seq_one_letter_code
_entity_poly.pdbx_strand_id
1 'polypeptide(L)'
;VGKYLILGISALLIFTVSNNFLIIAAFCACMIIFVFPLFLLGTVTPSLVKYTVDSLDDSGRVVGTLGAFNTIGSIIGTFVPTFITIPAVGTSITFLIFAGILMVLSALYFISSHTGKKKVIASALIFVLCCGLGYSDSFAFWQKDLTYEGESVYNYLQVSENDSRVVLSTNVLFGVQSVYMKEGGLTGMYYDYAMAAPLMVSDKKPEDMNVLILGMGTGTYATQCKKYYGDMNLEGVEIDEKITELSRKYFSLPEEVKVTTYDGRAFLNAVDEKYDVIMVDAYQDITIPFQMSSTEFFTLVKEHLTENGVMVVNMNMRGSGEGNINQYLSDTIASVFSTVYTADVKGSTNRELFASDNADMLEIFQQNVTTLENQDLQNMMETVSAQSQAYHAGNYFMTDDKAPVELLGMRVIDQLIQDEVAYYKGIYEKEGINGLLNSL
;
A
#
# COMPACT_ATOMS: atom_id res chain seq x y z
N VAL A 1 22.44 -12.44 6.72
CA VAL A 1 23.36 -11.49 7.39
C VAL A 1 23.03 -10.07 6.94
N GLY A 2 22.85 -9.79 5.63
CA GLY A 2 22.59 -8.44 5.13
C GLY A 2 21.34 -7.81 5.78
N LYS A 3 20.18 -8.49 5.77
CA LYS A 3 18.93 -7.96 6.35
C LYS A 3 19.00 -7.70 7.86
N TYR A 4 19.68 -8.56 8.63
CA TYR A 4 19.88 -8.33 10.06
C TYR A 4 20.85 -7.16 10.34
N LEU A 5 21.85 -6.99 9.47
CA LEU A 5 22.78 -5.87 9.57
C LEU A 5 22.06 -4.56 9.23
N ILE A 6 21.23 -4.55 8.18
CA ILE A 6 20.41 -3.40 7.77
C ILE A 6 19.45 -3.02 8.88
N LEU A 7 18.68 -3.97 9.41
CA LEU A 7 17.76 -3.75 10.52
C LEU A 7 18.49 -3.23 11.77
N GLY A 8 19.62 -3.84 12.12
CA GLY A 8 20.42 -3.42 13.27
C GLY A 8 21.00 -2.01 13.14
N ILE A 9 21.52 -1.66 11.94
CA ILE A 9 22.05 -0.31 11.67
C ILE A 9 20.91 0.71 11.62
N SER A 10 19.80 0.38 10.96
CA SER A 10 18.64 1.29 10.87
C SER A 10 18.02 1.51 12.24
N ALA A 11 17.84 0.47 13.05
CA ALA A 11 17.36 0.59 14.42
C ALA A 11 18.32 1.45 15.27
N LEU A 12 19.62 1.19 15.20
CA LEU A 12 20.61 1.97 15.95
C LEU A 12 20.56 3.46 15.58
N LEU A 13 20.45 3.77 14.29
CA LEU A 13 20.34 5.14 13.79
C LEU A 13 19.04 5.80 14.24
N ILE A 14 17.90 5.11 14.13
CA ILE A 14 16.59 5.61 14.56
C ILE A 14 16.60 5.92 16.07
N PHE A 15 17.16 5.05 16.90
CA PHE A 15 17.21 5.25 18.36
C PHE A 15 18.25 6.26 18.84
N THR A 16 19.28 6.54 18.05
CA THR A 16 20.34 7.50 18.44
C THR A 16 20.11 8.92 17.93
N VAL A 17 19.25 9.08 16.93
CA VAL A 17 18.95 10.39 16.31
C VAL A 17 17.67 10.96 16.93
N SER A 18 17.66 12.24 17.28
CA SER A 18 16.44 12.91 17.77
C SER A 18 15.41 13.07 16.66
N ASN A 19 14.12 13.14 17.03
CA ASN A 19 12.93 13.09 16.13
C ASN A 19 12.97 13.99 14.88
N ASN A 20 13.81 15.04 14.86
CA ASN A 20 13.89 15.97 13.73
C ASN A 20 14.84 15.54 12.60
N PHE A 21 15.46 14.35 12.69
CA PHE A 21 16.51 13.92 11.77
C PHE A 21 16.25 12.57 11.09
N LEU A 22 14.98 12.14 11.01
CA LEU A 22 14.64 10.85 10.39
C LEU A 22 15.12 10.74 8.93
N ILE A 23 14.91 11.79 8.14
CA ILE A 23 15.39 11.84 6.75
C ILE A 23 16.91 11.69 6.69
N ILE A 24 17.64 12.35 7.61
CA ILE A 24 19.10 12.24 7.69
C ILE A 24 19.50 10.81 8.09
N ALA A 25 18.80 10.20 9.06
CA ALA A 25 19.07 8.82 9.47
C ALA A 25 18.83 7.83 8.32
N ALA A 26 17.73 7.95 7.60
CA ALA A 26 17.42 7.14 6.42
C ALA A 26 18.48 7.33 5.32
N PHE A 27 18.86 8.58 5.04
CA PHE A 27 19.92 8.90 4.09
C PHE A 27 21.27 8.28 4.49
N CYS A 28 21.67 8.40 5.76
CA CYS A 28 22.89 7.78 6.27
C CYS A 28 22.86 6.26 6.17
N ALA A 29 21.73 5.62 6.50
CA ALA A 29 21.55 4.17 6.32
C ALA A 29 21.72 3.76 4.86
N CYS A 30 21.08 4.45 3.92
CA CYS A 30 21.25 4.24 2.49
C CYS A 30 22.71 4.41 2.03
N MET A 31 23.38 5.46 2.53
CA MET A 31 24.79 5.68 2.22
C MET A 31 25.68 4.53 2.70
N ILE A 32 25.48 4.04 3.92
CA ILE A 32 26.26 2.93 4.48
C ILE A 32 26.05 1.63 3.67
N ILE A 33 24.78 1.37 3.28
CA ILE A 33 24.41 0.13 2.60
C ILE A 33 24.86 0.14 1.12
N PHE A 34 24.63 1.24 0.40
CA PHE A 34 24.73 1.27 -1.06
C PHE A 34 26.02 1.89 -1.61
N VAL A 35 26.66 2.83 -0.89
CA VAL A 35 27.82 3.56 -1.46
C VAL A 35 28.96 2.62 -1.83
N PHE A 36 29.30 1.69 -0.97
CA PHE A 36 30.44 0.80 -1.24
C PHE A 36 30.17 -0.12 -2.45
N PRO A 37 29.08 -0.87 -2.55
CA PRO A 37 28.81 -1.68 -3.75
C PRO A 37 28.63 -0.85 -5.02
N LEU A 38 27.96 0.31 -4.96
CA LEU A 38 27.79 1.18 -6.13
C LEU A 38 29.10 1.83 -6.57
N PHE A 39 29.97 2.21 -5.63
CA PHE A 39 31.32 2.68 -5.96
C PHE A 39 32.11 1.62 -6.72
N LEU A 40 32.11 0.37 -6.25
CA LEU A 40 32.80 -0.74 -6.93
C LEU A 40 32.22 -0.97 -8.35
N LEU A 41 30.90 -1.01 -8.50
CA LEU A 41 30.26 -1.11 -9.81
C LEU A 41 30.59 0.05 -10.72
N GLY A 42 30.65 1.28 -10.20
CA GLY A 42 31.05 2.47 -10.94
C GLY A 42 32.46 2.45 -11.48
N THR A 43 33.36 1.64 -10.90
CA THR A 43 34.73 1.48 -11.42
C THR A 43 34.84 0.53 -12.62
N VAL A 44 33.79 -0.25 -12.91
CA VAL A 44 33.82 -1.28 -13.98
C VAL A 44 33.95 -0.64 -15.35
N THR A 45 33.07 0.31 -15.70
CA THR A 45 33.07 0.96 -17.01
C THR A 45 34.39 1.69 -17.32
N PRO A 46 34.95 2.55 -16.43
CA PRO A 46 36.26 3.15 -16.65
C PRO A 46 37.39 2.13 -16.82
N SER A 47 37.33 1.03 -16.06
CA SER A 47 38.32 -0.05 -16.17
C SER A 47 38.23 -0.74 -17.53
N LEU A 48 37.01 -1.06 -18.00
CA LEU A 48 36.81 -1.66 -19.32
C LEU A 48 37.33 -0.72 -20.44
N VAL A 49 37.00 0.59 -20.37
CA VAL A 49 37.52 1.57 -21.32
C VAL A 49 39.06 1.52 -21.35
N LYS A 50 39.70 1.57 -20.17
CA LYS A 50 41.20 1.52 -20.06
C LYS A 50 41.79 0.29 -20.69
N TYR A 51 41.17 -0.88 -20.59
CA TYR A 51 41.71 -2.12 -21.12
C TYR A 51 41.31 -2.44 -22.56
N THR A 52 40.30 -1.74 -23.11
CA THR A 52 39.76 -1.98 -24.45
C THR A 52 40.26 -0.96 -25.47
N VAL A 53 40.68 0.23 -25.04
CA VAL A 53 41.19 1.28 -25.92
C VAL A 53 42.64 1.00 -26.26
N ASP A 54 42.93 0.70 -27.54
CA ASP A 54 44.29 0.45 -28.04
C ASP A 54 44.94 1.75 -28.57
N SER A 55 44.14 2.69 -29.07
CA SER A 55 44.61 3.95 -29.60
C SER A 55 43.66 5.14 -29.28
N LEU A 56 44.14 6.37 -29.36
CA LEU A 56 43.32 7.55 -29.17
C LEU A 56 42.19 7.66 -30.23
N ASP A 57 42.46 7.21 -31.46
CA ASP A 57 41.52 7.27 -32.55
C ASP A 57 40.32 6.31 -32.36
N ASP A 58 40.54 5.18 -31.66
CA ASP A 58 39.47 4.21 -31.31
C ASP A 58 38.70 4.56 -30.06
N SER A 59 39.20 5.51 -29.26
CA SER A 59 38.63 5.81 -27.93
C SER A 59 37.17 6.19 -27.99
N GLY A 60 36.76 7.01 -28.96
CA GLY A 60 35.35 7.43 -29.14
C GLY A 60 34.41 6.25 -29.44
N ARG A 61 34.85 5.33 -30.30
CA ARG A 61 34.05 4.12 -30.63
C ARG A 61 33.89 3.18 -29.44
N VAL A 62 35.00 2.94 -28.73
CA VAL A 62 34.98 2.06 -27.54
C VAL A 62 34.08 2.64 -26.45
N VAL A 63 34.23 3.92 -26.10
CA VAL A 63 33.42 4.59 -25.09
C VAL A 63 31.94 4.61 -25.50
N GLY A 64 31.63 4.91 -26.77
CA GLY A 64 30.27 4.88 -27.31
C GLY A 64 29.63 3.49 -27.23
N THR A 65 30.37 2.46 -27.61
CA THR A 65 29.89 1.07 -27.56
C THR A 65 29.63 0.61 -26.12
N LEU A 66 30.59 0.85 -25.21
CA LEU A 66 30.42 0.52 -23.78
C LEU A 66 29.28 1.31 -23.16
N GLY A 67 29.12 2.59 -23.53
CA GLY A 67 27.99 3.42 -23.11
C GLY A 67 26.64 2.87 -23.57
N ALA A 68 26.56 2.42 -24.83
CA ALA A 68 25.34 1.80 -25.36
C ALA A 68 24.99 0.49 -24.60
N PHE A 69 25.96 -0.39 -24.37
CA PHE A 69 25.73 -1.59 -23.57
C PHE A 69 25.32 -1.29 -22.12
N ASN A 70 25.94 -0.27 -21.52
CA ASN A 70 25.55 0.18 -20.17
C ASN A 70 24.10 0.66 -20.12
N THR A 71 23.66 1.42 -21.13
CA THR A 71 22.28 1.89 -21.25
C THR A 71 21.30 0.72 -21.40
N ILE A 72 21.60 -0.23 -22.30
CA ILE A 72 20.77 -1.43 -22.48
C ILE A 72 20.71 -2.25 -21.17
N GLY A 73 21.88 -2.45 -20.54
CA GLY A 73 21.97 -3.14 -19.26
C GLY A 73 21.18 -2.46 -18.14
N SER A 74 21.20 -1.14 -18.10
CA SER A 74 20.41 -0.35 -17.14
C SER A 74 18.91 -0.50 -17.35
N ILE A 75 18.44 -0.49 -18.61
CA ILE A 75 17.03 -0.75 -18.94
C ILE A 75 16.62 -2.14 -18.45
N ILE A 76 17.36 -3.19 -18.85
CA ILE A 76 17.09 -4.57 -18.43
C ILE A 76 17.13 -4.67 -16.90
N GLY A 77 18.16 -4.10 -16.27
CA GLY A 77 18.35 -4.14 -14.82
C GLY A 77 17.30 -3.36 -14.02
N THR A 78 16.56 -2.47 -14.64
CA THR A 78 15.42 -1.77 -14.03
C THR A 78 14.11 -2.55 -14.20
N PHE A 79 13.81 -2.98 -15.42
CA PHE A 79 12.51 -3.59 -15.71
C PHE A 79 12.41 -5.06 -15.28
N VAL A 80 13.47 -5.86 -15.48
CA VAL A 80 13.43 -7.30 -15.14
C VAL A 80 13.23 -7.54 -13.63
N PRO A 81 13.96 -6.87 -12.72
CA PRO A 81 13.69 -7.03 -11.29
C PRO A 81 12.26 -6.62 -10.92
N THR A 82 11.84 -5.45 -11.33
CA THR A 82 10.57 -4.85 -10.91
C THR A 82 9.35 -5.66 -11.39
N PHE A 83 9.34 -6.06 -12.67
CA PHE A 83 8.14 -6.66 -13.27
C PHE A 83 8.18 -8.19 -13.38
N ILE A 84 9.35 -8.81 -13.21
CA ILE A 84 9.48 -10.25 -13.42
C ILE A 84 10.00 -10.94 -12.16
N THR A 85 11.22 -10.61 -11.69
CA THR A 85 11.84 -11.45 -10.66
C THR A 85 11.33 -11.15 -9.25
N ILE A 86 11.10 -9.90 -8.88
CA ILE A 86 10.54 -9.57 -7.56
C ILE A 86 9.12 -10.17 -7.40
N PRO A 87 8.16 -9.99 -8.33
CA PRO A 87 6.86 -10.63 -8.22
C PRO A 87 6.89 -12.17 -8.25
N ALA A 88 7.87 -12.75 -8.94
CA ALA A 88 7.96 -14.21 -9.09
C ALA A 88 8.64 -14.90 -7.90
N VAL A 89 9.71 -14.32 -7.35
CA VAL A 89 10.59 -14.98 -6.36
C VAL A 89 10.96 -14.09 -5.17
N GLY A 90 10.45 -12.88 -5.09
CA GLY A 90 10.72 -11.93 -4.02
C GLY A 90 12.05 -11.19 -4.17
N THR A 91 12.19 -10.12 -3.40
CA THR A 91 13.37 -9.23 -3.41
C THR A 91 14.65 -9.98 -3.01
N SER A 92 14.60 -10.82 -1.98
CA SER A 92 15.79 -11.53 -1.46
C SER A 92 16.42 -12.45 -2.51
N ILE A 93 15.61 -13.28 -3.17
CA ILE A 93 16.08 -14.21 -4.21
C ILE A 93 16.52 -13.43 -5.45
N THR A 94 15.82 -12.34 -5.80
CA THR A 94 16.23 -11.46 -6.90
C THR A 94 17.64 -10.92 -6.69
N PHE A 95 17.98 -10.43 -5.49
CA PHE A 95 19.35 -10.02 -5.18
C PHE A 95 20.37 -11.17 -5.33
N LEU A 96 20.02 -12.39 -4.90
CA LEU A 96 20.89 -13.56 -5.05
C LEU A 96 21.11 -13.94 -6.52
N ILE A 97 20.08 -13.84 -7.37
CA ILE A 97 20.18 -14.08 -8.82
C ILE A 97 21.19 -13.10 -9.45
N PHE A 98 21.04 -11.80 -9.21
CA PHE A 98 21.94 -10.80 -9.78
C PHE A 98 23.36 -10.89 -9.20
N ALA A 99 23.51 -11.17 -7.91
CA ALA A 99 24.81 -11.45 -7.30
C ALA A 99 25.47 -12.71 -7.91
N GLY A 100 24.69 -13.74 -8.19
CA GLY A 100 25.15 -14.96 -8.87
C GLY A 100 25.66 -14.67 -10.29
N ILE A 101 24.94 -13.86 -11.06
CA ILE A 101 25.36 -13.43 -12.40
C ILE A 101 26.69 -12.68 -12.31
N LEU A 102 26.83 -11.72 -11.40
CA LEU A 102 28.09 -10.99 -11.19
C LEU A 102 29.24 -11.91 -10.76
N MET A 103 28.97 -12.90 -9.90
CA MET A 103 29.94 -13.88 -9.47
C MET A 103 30.43 -14.74 -10.66
N VAL A 104 29.51 -15.23 -11.51
CA VAL A 104 29.86 -16.02 -12.71
C VAL A 104 30.71 -15.20 -13.67
N LEU A 105 30.32 -13.95 -13.97
CA LEU A 105 31.11 -13.06 -14.83
C LEU A 105 32.50 -12.80 -14.27
N SER A 106 32.61 -12.55 -12.97
CA SER A 106 33.90 -12.37 -12.28
C SER A 106 34.78 -13.64 -12.33
N ALA A 107 34.16 -14.81 -12.12
CA ALA A 107 34.85 -16.08 -12.19
C ALA A 107 35.40 -16.35 -13.60
N LEU A 108 34.59 -16.14 -14.64
CA LEU A 108 35.02 -16.27 -16.04
C LEU A 108 36.20 -15.34 -16.37
N TYR A 109 36.14 -14.07 -15.91
CA TYR A 109 37.22 -13.12 -16.08
C TYR A 109 38.54 -13.60 -15.43
N PHE A 110 38.52 -14.01 -14.16
CA PHE A 110 39.69 -14.44 -13.42
C PHE A 110 40.23 -15.79 -13.92
N ILE A 111 39.41 -16.71 -14.37
CA ILE A 111 39.80 -17.99 -14.94
C ILE A 111 40.50 -17.74 -16.29
N SER A 112 39.87 -16.91 -17.16
CA SER A 112 40.43 -16.57 -18.47
C SER A 112 41.77 -15.85 -18.39
N SER A 113 41.97 -15.01 -17.39
CA SER A 113 43.23 -14.28 -17.16
C SER A 113 44.29 -15.10 -16.45
N HIS A 114 44.00 -16.37 -16.13
CA HIS A 114 44.88 -17.26 -15.35
C HIS A 114 45.36 -16.69 -14.01
N THR A 115 44.68 -15.70 -13.48
CA THR A 115 44.98 -15.00 -12.22
C THR A 115 43.86 -15.15 -11.22
N GLY A 116 44.13 -14.93 -9.95
CA GLY A 116 43.10 -14.74 -8.94
C GLY A 116 42.31 -15.97 -8.49
N LYS A 117 42.80 -17.23 -8.72
CA LYS A 117 42.11 -18.47 -8.29
C LYS A 117 41.63 -18.43 -6.84
N LYS A 118 42.45 -17.89 -5.93
CA LYS A 118 42.06 -17.72 -4.50
C LYS A 118 40.90 -16.77 -4.33
N LYS A 119 40.83 -15.68 -5.14
CA LYS A 119 39.75 -14.69 -5.09
C LYS A 119 38.43 -15.31 -5.58
N VAL A 120 38.48 -16.11 -6.67
CA VAL A 120 37.31 -16.83 -7.19
C VAL A 120 36.75 -17.79 -6.13
N ILE A 121 37.62 -18.59 -5.50
CA ILE A 121 37.20 -19.52 -4.46
C ILE A 121 36.59 -18.76 -3.26
N ALA A 122 37.25 -17.70 -2.80
CA ALA A 122 36.73 -16.88 -1.69
C ALA A 122 35.37 -16.25 -2.05
N SER A 123 35.20 -15.70 -3.25
CA SER A 123 33.94 -15.12 -3.70
C SER A 123 32.82 -16.18 -3.80
N ALA A 124 33.16 -17.38 -4.31
CA ALA A 124 32.21 -18.49 -4.38
C ALA A 124 31.77 -18.96 -2.99
N LEU A 125 32.71 -19.08 -2.04
CA LEU A 125 32.39 -19.43 -0.65
C LEU A 125 31.49 -18.37 0.03
N ILE A 126 31.79 -17.09 -0.16
CA ILE A 126 30.97 -16.00 0.36
C ILE A 126 29.56 -16.04 -0.27
N PHE A 127 29.50 -16.28 -1.60
CA PHE A 127 28.20 -16.36 -2.28
C PHE A 127 27.35 -17.54 -1.77
N VAL A 128 27.94 -18.73 -1.60
CA VAL A 128 27.27 -19.91 -1.02
C VAL A 128 26.77 -19.60 0.41
N LEU A 129 27.62 -18.94 1.20
CA LEU A 129 27.20 -18.49 2.55
C LEU A 129 26.04 -17.50 2.49
N CYS A 130 26.09 -16.54 1.57
CA CYS A 130 24.98 -15.60 1.35
C CYS A 130 23.69 -16.30 0.88
N CYS A 131 23.80 -17.32 0.02
CA CYS A 131 22.67 -18.14 -0.37
C CYS A 131 22.06 -18.88 0.84
N GLY A 132 22.90 -19.50 1.67
CA GLY A 132 22.41 -20.21 2.86
C GLY A 132 21.74 -19.32 3.92
N LEU A 133 22.18 -18.08 4.02
CA LEU A 133 21.65 -17.11 4.99
C LEU A 133 20.55 -16.21 4.40
N GLY A 134 20.50 -16.05 3.08
CA GLY A 134 19.59 -15.14 2.39
C GLY A 134 18.45 -15.83 1.64
N TYR A 135 18.39 -17.14 1.63
CA TYR A 135 17.35 -17.93 0.94
C TYR A 135 16.01 -17.94 1.69
N SER A 136 15.85 -17.16 2.71
CA SER A 136 14.57 -17.03 3.41
C SER A 136 13.72 -15.98 2.70
N ASP A 137 12.55 -16.38 2.21
CA ASP A 137 11.54 -15.48 1.65
C ASP A 137 10.89 -14.63 2.74
N SER A 138 11.00 -15.04 4.01
CA SER A 138 10.43 -14.32 5.13
C SER A 138 11.28 -13.09 5.48
N PHE A 139 10.70 -11.92 5.28
CA PHE A 139 11.21 -10.65 5.78
C PHE A 139 10.70 -10.39 7.20
N ALA A 140 9.41 -10.68 7.45
CA ALA A 140 8.76 -10.50 8.74
C ALA A 140 9.00 -11.69 9.69
N PHE A 141 10.27 -12.06 9.90
CA PHE A 141 10.68 -13.23 10.71
C PHE A 141 10.27 -13.14 12.19
N TRP A 142 9.83 -11.99 12.66
CA TRP A 142 9.35 -11.76 14.04
C TRP A 142 7.86 -12.05 14.20
N GLN A 143 7.07 -12.10 13.12
CA GLN A 143 5.65 -12.42 13.18
C GLN A 143 5.42 -13.92 13.36
N LYS A 144 4.60 -14.29 14.38
CA LYS A 144 4.37 -15.70 14.73
C LYS A 144 3.22 -16.34 13.97
N ASP A 145 2.20 -15.55 13.59
CA ASP A 145 0.96 -16.03 12.99
C ASP A 145 0.92 -15.76 11.47
N LEU A 146 2.09 -15.70 10.84
CA LEU A 146 2.22 -15.42 9.41
C LEU A 146 1.89 -16.66 8.59
N THR A 147 0.77 -16.61 7.84
CA THR A 147 0.30 -17.70 6.97
C THR A 147 0.81 -17.55 5.54
N TYR A 148 0.98 -16.30 5.09
CA TYR A 148 1.50 -15.98 3.77
C TYR A 148 2.37 -14.73 3.84
N GLU A 149 3.46 -14.74 3.10
CA GLU A 149 4.31 -13.58 2.83
C GLU A 149 4.75 -13.60 1.38
N GLY A 150 4.70 -12.45 0.70
CA GLY A 150 5.11 -12.33 -0.68
C GLY A 150 5.15 -10.90 -1.17
N GLU A 151 5.52 -10.74 -2.42
CA GLU A 151 5.62 -9.44 -3.08
C GLU A 151 4.85 -9.49 -4.41
N SER A 152 4.22 -8.38 -4.77
CA SER A 152 3.65 -8.15 -6.08
C SER A 152 4.37 -6.99 -6.77
N VAL A 153 3.87 -6.56 -7.92
CA VAL A 153 4.35 -5.33 -8.58
C VAL A 153 4.01 -4.08 -7.75
N TYR A 154 2.94 -4.15 -6.96
CA TYR A 154 2.39 -2.99 -6.23
C TYR A 154 2.73 -3.01 -4.76
N ASN A 155 2.77 -4.20 -4.13
CA ASN A 155 2.77 -4.31 -2.69
C ASN A 155 3.73 -5.40 -2.17
N TYR A 156 4.25 -5.19 -0.97
CA TYR A 156 4.66 -6.25 -0.08
C TYR A 156 3.42 -6.75 0.68
N LEU A 157 3.20 -8.05 0.72
CA LEU A 157 1.96 -8.65 1.19
C LEU A 157 2.21 -9.63 2.33
N GLN A 158 1.48 -9.47 3.42
CA GLN A 158 1.42 -10.42 4.52
C GLN A 158 -0.02 -10.84 4.79
N VAL A 159 -0.24 -12.13 4.99
CA VAL A 159 -1.48 -12.65 5.57
C VAL A 159 -1.14 -13.27 6.91
N SER A 160 -1.72 -12.76 7.96
CA SER A 160 -1.67 -13.34 9.30
C SER A 160 -3.03 -13.91 9.67
N GLU A 161 -3.02 -15.07 10.36
CA GLU A 161 -4.23 -15.79 10.70
C GLU A 161 -4.15 -16.26 12.14
N ASN A 162 -5.20 -15.99 12.91
CA ASN A 162 -5.42 -16.53 14.24
C ASN A 162 -6.80 -17.19 14.36
N ASP A 163 -7.19 -17.60 15.57
CA ASP A 163 -8.44 -18.30 15.79
C ASP A 163 -9.68 -17.47 15.42
N SER A 164 -9.62 -16.13 15.55
CA SER A 164 -10.76 -15.23 15.37
C SER A 164 -10.83 -14.54 14.02
N ARG A 165 -9.68 -14.29 13.39
CA ARG A 165 -9.62 -13.45 12.17
C ARG A 165 -8.44 -13.78 11.26
N VAL A 166 -8.58 -13.42 10.00
CA VAL A 166 -7.51 -13.33 8.99
C VAL A 166 -7.30 -11.87 8.66
N VAL A 167 -6.05 -11.44 8.55
CA VAL A 167 -5.67 -10.05 8.31
C VAL A 167 -4.71 -9.98 7.14
N LEU A 168 -4.97 -9.08 6.18
CA LEU A 168 -4.02 -8.65 5.18
C LEU A 168 -3.31 -7.38 5.65
N SER A 169 -1.99 -7.35 5.51
CA SER A 169 -1.19 -6.14 5.63
C SER A 169 -0.35 -5.96 4.36
N THR A 170 -0.27 -4.73 3.87
CA THR A 170 0.61 -4.32 2.78
C THR A 170 1.87 -3.64 3.31
N ASN A 171 2.03 -3.63 4.63
CA ASN A 171 3.13 -2.99 5.33
C ASN A 171 3.86 -3.99 6.23
N VAL A 172 5.18 -3.79 6.41
CA VAL A 172 6.03 -4.70 7.19
C VAL A 172 5.80 -4.58 8.69
N LEU A 173 5.49 -3.38 9.18
CA LEU A 173 5.48 -3.08 10.62
C LEU A 173 4.09 -2.81 11.17
N PHE A 174 3.19 -2.19 10.42
CA PHE A 174 1.87 -1.79 10.90
C PHE A 174 0.87 -1.67 9.75
N GLY A 175 -0.38 -1.64 10.13
CA GLY A 175 -1.49 -1.47 9.21
C GLY A 175 -2.26 -2.76 8.99
N VAL A 176 -3.56 -2.68 9.19
CA VAL A 176 -4.54 -3.68 8.78
C VAL A 176 -5.20 -3.13 7.53
N GLN A 177 -4.85 -3.72 6.38
CA GLN A 177 -5.44 -3.31 5.11
C GLN A 177 -6.79 -3.96 4.87
N SER A 178 -6.97 -5.20 5.31
CA SER A 178 -8.23 -5.91 5.20
C SER A 178 -8.35 -6.95 6.31
N VAL A 179 -9.58 -7.30 6.67
CA VAL A 179 -9.86 -8.28 7.72
C VAL A 179 -11.02 -9.19 7.34
N TYR A 180 -10.92 -10.46 7.70
CA TYR A 180 -12.01 -11.43 7.65
C TYR A 180 -12.24 -12.01 9.04
N MET A 181 -13.48 -11.90 9.54
CA MET A 181 -13.89 -12.40 10.85
C MET A 181 -14.42 -13.82 10.72
N LYS A 182 -13.70 -14.83 11.25
CA LYS A 182 -14.01 -16.25 11.10
C LYS A 182 -15.34 -16.65 11.73
N GLU A 183 -15.63 -16.12 12.91
CA GLU A 183 -16.88 -16.35 13.61
C GLU A 183 -18.02 -15.43 13.14
N GLY A 184 -17.71 -14.56 12.16
CA GLY A 184 -18.62 -13.52 11.72
C GLY A 184 -18.67 -12.33 12.71
N GLY A 185 -19.73 -11.50 12.60
CA GLY A 185 -19.87 -10.26 13.37
C GLY A 185 -19.37 -9.04 12.60
N LEU A 186 -19.43 -7.89 13.24
CA LEU A 186 -18.85 -6.66 12.76
C LEU A 186 -17.30 -6.71 12.91
N THR A 187 -16.61 -5.97 12.08
CA THR A 187 -15.14 -5.95 12.06
C THR A 187 -14.53 -5.10 13.16
N GLY A 188 -15.29 -4.13 13.67
CA GLY A 188 -14.82 -3.09 14.57
C GLY A 188 -13.99 -2.01 13.85
N MET A 189 -13.99 -2.01 12.52
CA MET A 189 -13.21 -1.12 11.67
C MET A 189 -14.11 -0.23 10.80
N TYR A 190 -13.51 0.60 9.98
CA TYR A 190 -14.19 1.55 9.09
C TYR A 190 -15.18 0.89 8.10
N TYR A 191 -14.98 -0.37 7.73
CA TYR A 191 -15.91 -1.11 6.88
C TYR A 191 -17.32 -1.14 7.45
N ASP A 192 -17.43 -1.27 8.77
CA ASP A 192 -18.72 -1.28 9.45
C ASP A 192 -19.43 0.07 9.33
N TYR A 193 -18.68 1.18 9.34
CA TYR A 193 -19.19 2.54 9.12
C TYR A 193 -19.62 2.73 7.66
N ALA A 194 -18.80 2.25 6.71
CA ALA A 194 -19.08 2.35 5.28
C ALA A 194 -20.39 1.64 4.88
N MET A 195 -20.83 0.62 5.65
CA MET A 195 -22.12 -0.03 5.44
C MET A 195 -23.34 0.92 5.63
N ALA A 196 -23.15 2.16 6.11
CA ALA A 196 -24.21 3.15 6.13
C ALA A 196 -24.60 3.62 4.71
N ALA A 197 -23.69 3.57 3.73
CA ALA A 197 -23.96 4.09 2.39
C ALA A 197 -25.16 3.43 1.69
N PRO A 198 -25.36 2.11 1.69
CA PRO A 198 -26.58 1.50 1.16
C PRO A 198 -27.87 1.97 1.84
N LEU A 199 -27.82 2.31 3.12
CA LEU A 199 -28.99 2.81 3.86
C LEU A 199 -29.29 4.30 3.61
N MET A 200 -28.37 5.01 2.95
CA MET A 200 -28.51 6.41 2.55
C MET A 200 -29.17 6.58 1.17
N VAL A 201 -29.29 5.49 0.41
CA VAL A 201 -29.94 5.48 -0.91
C VAL A 201 -31.45 5.43 -0.74
N SER A 202 -32.17 6.27 -1.48
CA SER A 202 -33.64 6.23 -1.51
C SER A 202 -34.17 5.24 -2.54
N ASP A 203 -35.43 4.83 -2.37
CA ASP A 203 -36.24 4.11 -3.34
C ASP A 203 -35.76 2.69 -3.74
N LYS A 204 -34.72 2.19 -3.09
CA LYS A 204 -34.23 0.81 -3.28
C LYS A 204 -33.92 0.16 -1.93
N LYS A 205 -34.15 -1.14 -1.87
CA LYS A 205 -33.64 -1.93 -0.76
C LYS A 205 -32.19 -2.32 -1.02
N PRO A 206 -31.36 -2.48 0.02
CA PRO A 206 -29.95 -2.84 -0.16
C PRO A 206 -29.73 -4.07 -1.04
N GLU A 207 -30.57 -5.12 -0.93
CA GLU A 207 -30.48 -6.34 -1.74
C GLU A 207 -30.66 -6.12 -3.26
N ASP A 208 -31.30 -5.03 -3.66
CA ASP A 208 -31.57 -4.69 -5.06
C ASP A 208 -30.54 -3.71 -5.66
N MET A 209 -29.51 -3.33 -4.89
CA MET A 209 -28.54 -2.30 -5.28
C MET A 209 -27.37 -2.87 -6.09
N ASN A 210 -26.88 -2.03 -7.00
CA ASN A 210 -25.61 -2.19 -7.66
C ASN A 210 -24.53 -1.40 -6.91
N VAL A 211 -23.50 -2.07 -6.44
CA VAL A 211 -22.43 -1.49 -5.64
C VAL A 211 -21.08 -1.71 -6.32
N LEU A 212 -20.35 -0.64 -6.54
CA LEU A 212 -18.99 -0.66 -7.03
C LEU A 212 -18.01 -0.37 -5.89
N ILE A 213 -16.92 -1.13 -5.82
CA ILE A 213 -15.86 -0.95 -4.83
C ILE A 213 -14.54 -0.69 -5.59
N LEU A 214 -14.05 0.54 -5.53
CA LEU A 214 -12.75 0.94 -6.08
C LEU A 214 -11.68 0.78 -5.00
N GLY A 215 -10.78 -0.19 -5.20
CA GLY A 215 -9.87 -0.69 -4.17
C GLY A 215 -10.53 -1.80 -3.37
N MET A 216 -10.81 -2.93 -4.05
CA MET A 216 -11.52 -4.06 -3.45
C MET A 216 -10.80 -4.67 -2.25
N GLY A 217 -9.45 -4.61 -2.24
CA GLY A 217 -8.66 -5.28 -1.23
C GLY A 217 -9.00 -6.76 -1.18
N THR A 218 -9.15 -7.32 0.03
CA THR A 218 -9.61 -8.73 0.17
C THR A 218 -11.12 -8.89 0.19
N GLY A 219 -11.88 -7.81 -0.06
CA GLY A 219 -13.33 -7.84 -0.13
C GLY A 219 -14.05 -7.79 1.22
N THR A 220 -13.43 -7.20 2.24
CA THR A 220 -14.04 -7.07 3.57
C THR A 220 -15.40 -6.36 3.49
N TYR A 221 -15.46 -5.20 2.82
CA TYR A 221 -16.72 -4.48 2.65
C TYR A 221 -17.78 -5.29 1.90
N ALA A 222 -17.40 -5.94 0.79
CA ALA A 222 -18.31 -6.79 0.02
C ALA A 222 -18.87 -7.95 0.85
N THR A 223 -18.00 -8.61 1.62
CA THR A 223 -18.39 -9.73 2.49
C THR A 223 -19.36 -9.27 3.60
N GLN A 224 -19.08 -8.11 4.19
CA GLN A 224 -19.97 -7.51 5.21
C GLN A 224 -21.32 -7.11 4.60
N CYS A 225 -21.34 -6.47 3.44
CA CYS A 225 -22.58 -6.11 2.75
C CYS A 225 -23.43 -7.34 2.43
N LYS A 226 -22.85 -8.39 1.85
CA LYS A 226 -23.58 -9.64 1.58
C LYS A 226 -24.13 -10.29 2.84
N LYS A 227 -23.38 -10.26 3.92
CA LYS A 227 -23.81 -10.84 5.19
C LYS A 227 -25.00 -10.13 5.82
N TYR A 228 -24.99 -8.80 5.80
CA TYR A 228 -26.01 -8.01 6.51
C TYR A 228 -27.15 -7.53 5.64
N TYR A 229 -26.93 -7.38 4.34
CA TYR A 229 -27.93 -6.85 3.39
C TYR A 229 -28.42 -7.88 2.35
N GLY A 230 -27.85 -9.10 2.36
CA GLY A 230 -28.26 -10.15 1.42
C GLY A 230 -27.53 -10.11 0.07
N ASP A 231 -28.19 -10.62 -0.96
CA ASP A 231 -27.56 -10.82 -2.29
C ASP A 231 -27.53 -9.54 -3.11
N MET A 232 -26.75 -8.56 -2.64
CA MET A 232 -26.46 -7.35 -3.41
C MET A 232 -25.62 -7.66 -4.66
N ASN A 233 -25.80 -6.88 -5.73
CA ASN A 233 -24.92 -6.94 -6.88
C ASN A 233 -23.63 -6.16 -6.63
N LEU A 234 -22.57 -6.88 -6.26
CA LEU A 234 -21.28 -6.31 -5.87
C LEU A 234 -20.24 -6.53 -6.97
N GLU A 235 -19.60 -5.43 -7.42
CA GLU A 235 -18.47 -5.44 -8.33
C GLU A 235 -17.29 -4.72 -7.68
N GLY A 236 -16.10 -5.33 -7.76
CA GLY A 236 -14.86 -4.76 -7.25
C GLY A 236 -13.84 -4.48 -8.34
N VAL A 237 -13.03 -3.44 -8.14
CA VAL A 237 -11.86 -3.15 -8.95
C VAL A 237 -10.65 -3.15 -8.01
N GLU A 238 -9.66 -3.97 -8.32
CA GLU A 238 -8.42 -4.11 -7.56
C GLU A 238 -7.23 -4.05 -8.52
N ILE A 239 -6.25 -3.22 -8.22
CA ILE A 239 -5.09 -3.06 -9.11
C ILE A 239 -4.10 -4.22 -8.96
N ASP A 240 -4.07 -4.85 -7.79
CA ASP A 240 -3.14 -5.92 -7.46
C ASP A 240 -3.82 -7.30 -7.58
N GLU A 241 -3.57 -7.99 -8.70
CA GLU A 241 -4.09 -9.34 -8.94
C GLU A 241 -3.76 -10.30 -7.79
N LYS A 242 -2.59 -10.10 -7.13
CA LYS A 242 -2.17 -10.94 -6.02
C LYS A 242 -3.08 -10.80 -4.80
N ILE A 243 -3.57 -9.60 -4.52
CA ILE A 243 -4.56 -9.37 -3.46
C ILE A 243 -5.86 -10.11 -3.80
N THR A 244 -6.31 -10.08 -5.07
CA THR A 244 -7.50 -10.82 -5.51
C THR A 244 -7.33 -12.34 -5.35
N GLU A 245 -6.15 -12.91 -5.67
CA GLU A 245 -5.85 -14.32 -5.38
C GLU A 245 -5.93 -14.66 -3.88
N LEU A 246 -5.33 -13.79 -3.04
CA LEU A 246 -5.33 -13.97 -1.59
C LEU A 246 -6.73 -13.85 -1.00
N SER A 247 -7.58 -12.95 -1.56
CA SER A 247 -8.96 -12.76 -1.11
C SER A 247 -9.80 -14.03 -1.23
N ARG A 248 -9.67 -14.74 -2.36
CA ARG A 248 -10.33 -16.03 -2.60
C ARG A 248 -9.78 -17.11 -1.69
N LYS A 249 -8.46 -17.15 -1.50
CA LYS A 249 -7.77 -18.22 -0.78
C LYS A 249 -7.95 -18.15 0.74
N TYR A 250 -7.89 -16.95 1.32
CA TYR A 250 -7.80 -16.77 2.77
C TYR A 250 -8.95 -15.96 3.38
N PHE A 251 -9.65 -15.14 2.61
CA PHE A 251 -10.65 -14.20 3.12
C PHE A 251 -12.08 -14.57 2.76
N SER A 252 -12.27 -15.74 2.17
CA SER A 252 -13.61 -16.25 1.82
C SER A 252 -14.43 -15.30 0.95
N LEU A 253 -13.77 -14.52 0.08
CA LEU A 253 -14.49 -13.68 -0.87
C LEU A 253 -15.33 -14.56 -1.79
N PRO A 254 -16.67 -14.37 -1.86
CA PRO A 254 -17.55 -15.21 -2.65
C PRO A 254 -17.22 -15.19 -4.15
N GLU A 255 -17.28 -16.35 -4.81
CA GLU A 255 -16.94 -16.49 -6.24
C GLU A 255 -17.83 -15.65 -7.16
N GLU A 256 -19.06 -15.39 -6.78
CA GLU A 256 -20.02 -14.58 -7.53
C GLU A 256 -19.70 -13.08 -7.50
N VAL A 257 -18.89 -12.61 -6.55
CA VAL A 257 -18.43 -11.20 -6.54
C VAL A 257 -17.41 -11.01 -7.64
N LYS A 258 -17.79 -10.26 -8.68
CA LYS A 258 -16.90 -9.95 -9.79
C LYS A 258 -15.80 -9.00 -9.34
N VAL A 259 -14.53 -9.36 -9.57
CA VAL A 259 -13.38 -8.49 -9.33
C VAL A 259 -12.63 -8.29 -10.64
N THR A 260 -12.47 -7.04 -11.05
CA THR A 260 -11.70 -6.66 -12.25
C THR A 260 -10.34 -6.15 -11.82
N THR A 261 -9.26 -6.79 -12.32
CA THR A 261 -7.89 -6.31 -12.07
C THR A 261 -7.60 -5.14 -13.00
N TYR A 262 -7.73 -3.92 -12.48
CA TYR A 262 -7.51 -2.69 -13.23
C TYR A 262 -7.30 -1.48 -12.29
N ASP A 263 -6.84 -0.34 -12.85
CA ASP A 263 -6.85 0.94 -12.17
C ASP A 263 -8.29 1.44 -12.01
N GLY A 264 -8.67 1.88 -10.80
CA GLY A 264 -10.06 2.25 -10.49
C GLY A 264 -10.59 3.42 -11.32
N ARG A 265 -9.77 4.45 -11.58
CA ARG A 265 -10.17 5.57 -12.44
C ARG A 265 -10.26 5.18 -13.91
N ALA A 266 -9.30 4.39 -14.37
CA ALA A 266 -9.31 3.88 -15.74
C ALA A 266 -10.51 2.95 -15.99
N PHE A 267 -10.93 2.19 -14.97
CA PHE A 267 -12.14 1.37 -15.03
C PHE A 267 -13.39 2.23 -15.26
N LEU A 268 -13.59 3.26 -14.44
CA LEU A 268 -14.73 4.18 -14.62
C LEU A 268 -14.74 4.83 -16.00
N ASN A 269 -13.59 5.19 -16.57
CA ASN A 269 -13.51 5.72 -17.93
C ASN A 269 -13.85 4.69 -19.03
N ALA A 270 -13.87 3.41 -18.70
CA ALA A 270 -14.07 2.31 -19.67
C ALA A 270 -15.49 1.71 -19.63
N VAL A 271 -16.31 2.09 -18.63
CA VAL A 271 -17.66 1.55 -18.42
C VAL A 271 -18.70 2.68 -18.47
N ASP A 272 -19.94 2.34 -18.79
CA ASP A 272 -21.07 3.28 -18.81
C ASP A 272 -22.11 2.95 -17.71
N GLU A 273 -21.84 1.91 -16.90
CA GLU A 273 -22.73 1.43 -15.85
C GLU A 273 -22.95 2.49 -14.75
N LYS A 274 -24.17 2.44 -14.16
CA LYS A 274 -24.54 3.26 -13.00
C LYS A 274 -24.68 2.42 -11.76
N TYR A 275 -24.18 2.96 -10.65
CA TYR A 275 -24.17 2.31 -9.35
C TYR A 275 -24.99 3.10 -8.35
N ASP A 276 -25.63 2.39 -7.44
CA ASP A 276 -26.35 3.00 -6.32
C ASP A 276 -25.42 3.41 -5.19
N VAL A 277 -24.33 2.63 -5.03
CA VAL A 277 -23.25 2.96 -4.11
C VAL A 277 -21.92 2.78 -4.82
N ILE A 278 -21.01 3.75 -4.67
CA ILE A 278 -19.60 3.63 -5.05
C ILE A 278 -18.76 3.83 -3.80
N MET A 279 -18.05 2.78 -3.37
CA MET A 279 -17.05 2.86 -2.33
C MET A 279 -15.68 3.15 -2.93
N VAL A 280 -14.99 4.17 -2.43
CA VAL A 280 -13.61 4.52 -2.78
C VAL A 280 -12.72 4.18 -1.60
N ASP A 281 -12.02 3.06 -1.68
CA ASP A 281 -11.11 2.54 -0.66
C ASP A 281 -9.75 2.14 -1.28
N ALA A 282 -9.31 2.89 -2.29
CA ALA A 282 -8.06 2.66 -3.01
C ALA A 282 -6.86 3.37 -2.36
N TYR A 283 -7.01 3.87 -1.14
CA TYR A 283 -5.97 4.59 -0.44
C TYR A 283 -5.15 3.61 0.40
N GLN A 284 -3.85 3.52 0.09
CA GLN A 284 -2.93 2.67 0.83
C GLN A 284 -2.42 3.41 2.07
N ASP A 285 -2.75 2.90 3.27
CA ASP A 285 -2.32 3.40 4.59
C ASP A 285 -2.19 4.94 4.68
N ILE A 286 -1.23 5.52 3.97
CA ILE A 286 -0.85 6.94 4.06
C ILE A 286 -0.71 7.56 2.66
N THR A 287 -0.84 6.78 1.59
CA THR A 287 -0.67 7.26 0.23
C THR A 287 -2.00 7.24 -0.52
N ILE A 288 -2.35 8.40 -1.07
CA ILE A 288 -3.51 8.53 -1.96
C ILE A 288 -2.98 8.60 -3.38
N PRO A 289 -3.45 7.75 -4.30
CA PRO A 289 -3.15 7.91 -5.70
C PRO A 289 -3.67 9.28 -6.17
N PHE A 290 -2.78 10.15 -6.67
CA PHE A 290 -3.16 11.52 -7.05
C PHE A 290 -4.32 11.54 -8.07
N GLN A 291 -4.36 10.57 -8.98
CA GLN A 291 -5.42 10.43 -9.98
C GLN A 291 -6.79 10.07 -9.38
N MET A 292 -6.86 9.68 -8.11
CA MET A 292 -8.11 9.38 -7.39
C MET A 292 -8.42 10.39 -6.28
N SER A 293 -7.86 11.60 -6.34
CA SER A 293 -8.02 12.64 -5.32
C SER A 293 -8.51 13.98 -5.87
N SER A 294 -8.71 14.09 -7.17
CA SER A 294 -9.01 15.35 -7.87
C SER A 294 -10.51 15.59 -8.05
N THR A 295 -10.88 16.84 -8.30
CA THR A 295 -12.27 17.22 -8.68
C THR A 295 -12.74 16.48 -9.92
N GLU A 296 -11.85 16.25 -10.89
CA GLU A 296 -12.14 15.50 -12.11
C GLU A 296 -12.46 14.03 -11.82
N PHE A 297 -11.73 13.40 -10.88
CA PHE A 297 -12.04 12.04 -10.47
C PHE A 297 -13.39 11.97 -9.73
N PHE A 298 -13.66 12.84 -8.78
CA PHE A 298 -14.94 12.80 -8.06
C PHE A 298 -16.11 13.19 -8.95
N THR A 299 -15.92 14.02 -9.97
CA THR A 299 -16.91 14.28 -11.01
C THR A 299 -17.21 13.00 -11.81
N LEU A 300 -16.17 12.26 -12.20
CA LEU A 300 -16.33 10.98 -12.88
C LEU A 300 -17.08 9.96 -12.00
N VAL A 301 -16.76 9.87 -10.70
CA VAL A 301 -17.53 9.02 -9.76
C VAL A 301 -18.98 9.43 -9.71
N LYS A 302 -19.27 10.73 -9.59
CA LYS A 302 -20.64 11.27 -9.59
C LYS A 302 -21.39 10.93 -10.87
N GLU A 303 -20.72 11.00 -12.02
CA GLU A 303 -21.31 10.61 -13.32
C GLU A 303 -21.68 9.13 -13.40
N HIS A 304 -21.07 8.26 -12.58
CA HIS A 304 -21.39 6.83 -12.48
C HIS A 304 -22.34 6.48 -11.34
N LEU A 305 -22.78 7.44 -10.55
CA LEU A 305 -23.86 7.23 -9.59
C LEU A 305 -25.23 7.31 -10.26
N THR A 306 -26.21 6.59 -9.71
CA THR A 306 -27.63 6.81 -9.99
C THR A 306 -28.06 8.15 -9.40
N GLU A 307 -29.27 8.65 -9.73
CA GLU A 307 -29.75 9.97 -9.31
C GLU A 307 -29.71 10.17 -7.78
N ASN A 308 -30.03 9.11 -7.01
CA ASN A 308 -30.00 9.12 -5.55
C ASN A 308 -28.81 8.31 -4.99
N GLY A 309 -27.81 8.04 -5.82
CA GLY A 309 -26.65 7.23 -5.45
C GLY A 309 -25.75 7.94 -4.44
N VAL A 310 -25.00 7.14 -3.70
CA VAL A 310 -24.13 7.60 -2.62
C VAL A 310 -22.71 7.11 -2.88
N MET A 311 -21.73 8.02 -2.81
CA MET A 311 -20.33 7.70 -2.71
C MET A 311 -19.92 7.63 -1.23
N VAL A 312 -19.16 6.61 -0.86
CA VAL A 312 -18.49 6.55 0.44
C VAL A 312 -16.97 6.45 0.22
N VAL A 313 -16.21 7.25 0.98
CA VAL A 313 -14.75 7.30 0.89
C VAL A 313 -14.16 7.05 2.27
N ASN A 314 -13.31 6.04 2.38
CA ASN A 314 -12.49 5.84 3.57
C ASN A 314 -11.29 6.78 3.55
N MET A 315 -11.21 7.67 4.51
CA MET A 315 -10.06 8.55 4.71
C MET A 315 -9.24 8.05 5.89
N ASN A 316 -8.18 7.29 5.61
CA ASN A 316 -7.28 6.77 6.65
C ASN A 316 -6.11 7.71 6.86
N MET A 317 -6.38 8.90 7.41
CA MET A 317 -5.31 9.89 7.54
C MET A 317 -5.35 10.62 8.87
N ARG A 318 -4.25 10.56 9.60
CA ARG A 318 -3.97 11.47 10.69
C ARG A 318 -3.63 12.84 10.14
N GLY A 319 -4.13 13.87 10.75
CA GLY A 319 -3.75 15.24 10.42
C GLY A 319 -4.61 16.19 11.23
N SER A 320 -3.95 16.93 12.11
CA SER A 320 -4.54 18.08 12.80
C SER A 320 -3.92 19.33 12.22
N GLY A 321 -4.75 20.34 11.93
CA GLY A 321 -4.29 21.62 11.42
C GLY A 321 -4.87 21.97 10.07
N GLU A 322 -4.81 23.25 9.76
CA GLU A 322 -5.33 23.79 8.51
C GLU A 322 -4.48 23.33 7.31
N GLY A 323 -5.14 22.96 6.22
CA GLY A 323 -4.50 22.50 5.00
C GLY A 323 -3.90 21.08 5.12
N ASN A 324 -4.45 20.23 5.98
CA ASN A 324 -4.09 18.81 6.02
C ASN A 324 -4.77 18.03 4.89
N ILE A 325 -4.32 16.80 4.66
CA ILE A 325 -4.81 15.97 3.54
C ILE A 325 -6.30 15.65 3.64
N ASN A 326 -6.84 15.44 4.84
CA ASN A 326 -8.27 15.20 5.03
C ASN A 326 -9.10 16.42 4.63
N GLN A 327 -8.63 17.63 4.96
CA GLN A 327 -9.28 18.86 4.56
C GLN A 327 -9.24 19.04 3.04
N TYR A 328 -8.10 18.80 2.40
CA TYR A 328 -7.99 18.83 0.94
C TYR A 328 -8.96 17.87 0.27
N LEU A 329 -9.03 16.62 0.73
CA LEU A 329 -9.96 15.62 0.19
C LEU A 329 -11.40 16.02 0.42
N SER A 330 -11.76 16.39 1.64
CA SER A 330 -13.14 16.76 2.00
C SER A 330 -13.61 17.99 1.22
N ASP A 331 -12.78 19.04 1.10
CA ASP A 331 -13.09 20.23 0.31
C ASP A 331 -13.24 19.89 -1.17
N THR A 332 -12.37 19.04 -1.71
CA THR A 332 -12.45 18.60 -3.10
C THR A 332 -13.75 17.84 -3.38
N ILE A 333 -14.13 16.88 -2.53
CA ILE A 333 -15.38 16.13 -2.66
C ILE A 333 -16.59 17.07 -2.51
N ALA A 334 -16.59 17.93 -1.49
CA ALA A 334 -17.70 18.86 -1.24
C ALA A 334 -17.82 19.97 -2.30
N SER A 335 -16.80 20.16 -3.16
CA SER A 335 -16.91 21.03 -4.33
C SER A 335 -17.67 20.38 -5.50
N VAL A 336 -17.80 19.05 -5.49
CA VAL A 336 -18.46 18.27 -6.55
C VAL A 336 -19.87 17.85 -6.15
N PHE A 337 -20.05 17.42 -4.90
CA PHE A 337 -21.31 16.95 -4.36
C PHE A 337 -22.00 18.02 -3.52
N SER A 338 -23.31 18.14 -3.63
CA SER A 338 -24.09 19.13 -2.90
C SER A 338 -24.35 18.76 -1.43
N THR A 339 -24.32 17.48 -1.11
CA THR A 339 -24.58 16.94 0.23
C THR A 339 -23.43 16.04 0.65
N VAL A 340 -22.73 16.42 1.72
CA VAL A 340 -21.58 15.70 2.24
C VAL A 340 -21.68 15.58 3.77
N TYR A 341 -21.47 14.37 4.27
CA TYR A 341 -21.37 14.08 5.71
C TYR A 341 -20.07 13.33 6.00
N THR A 342 -19.51 13.59 7.17
CA THR A 342 -18.32 12.85 7.67
C THR A 342 -18.64 12.20 8.99
N ALA A 343 -18.09 10.99 9.24
CA ALA A 343 -18.19 10.28 10.49
C ALA A 343 -16.81 9.73 10.91
N ASP A 344 -16.33 10.14 12.07
CA ASP A 344 -15.06 9.66 12.61
C ASP A 344 -15.22 8.23 13.17
N VAL A 345 -14.33 7.32 12.77
CA VAL A 345 -14.37 5.94 13.25
C VAL A 345 -13.80 5.86 14.66
N LYS A 346 -14.61 5.43 15.60
CA LYS A 346 -14.26 5.40 17.02
C LYS A 346 -13.05 4.47 17.29
N GLY A 347 -12.03 5.02 17.94
CA GLY A 347 -10.83 4.25 18.28
C GLY A 347 -9.86 4.05 17.10
N SER A 348 -10.10 4.68 15.97
CA SER A 348 -9.26 4.63 14.78
C SER A 348 -8.87 6.05 14.32
N THR A 349 -8.02 6.12 13.32
CA THR A 349 -7.69 7.35 12.59
C THR A 349 -8.47 7.50 11.31
N ASN A 350 -9.34 6.53 11.02
CA ASN A 350 -10.21 6.56 9.86
C ASN A 350 -11.38 7.52 10.06
N ARG A 351 -11.80 8.13 8.97
CA ARG A 351 -13.01 8.92 8.83
C ARG A 351 -13.72 8.47 7.56
N GLU A 352 -14.99 8.13 7.68
CA GLU A 352 -15.83 7.91 6.51
C GLU A 352 -16.45 9.22 6.05
N LEU A 353 -16.43 9.43 4.73
CA LEU A 353 -17.09 10.55 4.09
C LEU A 353 -18.15 10.01 3.13
N PHE A 354 -19.39 10.46 3.31
CA PHE A 354 -20.54 10.12 2.48
C PHE A 354 -20.93 11.33 1.63
N ALA A 355 -21.10 11.14 0.33
CA ALA A 355 -21.41 12.22 -0.60
C ALA A 355 -22.50 11.81 -1.59
N SER A 356 -23.46 12.71 -1.82
CA SER A 356 -24.58 12.56 -2.75
C SER A 356 -25.09 13.93 -3.19
N ASP A 357 -25.91 13.97 -4.24
CA ASP A 357 -26.70 15.16 -4.56
C ASP A 357 -28.08 15.14 -3.90
N ASN A 358 -28.46 14.04 -3.25
CA ASN A 358 -29.70 13.94 -2.51
C ASN A 358 -29.59 14.69 -1.17
N ALA A 359 -30.35 15.77 -1.04
CA ALA A 359 -30.35 16.59 0.19
C ALA A 359 -30.88 15.83 1.42
N ASP A 360 -31.74 14.83 1.21
CA ASP A 360 -32.42 14.09 2.27
C ASP A 360 -31.63 12.82 2.69
N MET A 361 -30.42 12.65 2.17
CA MET A 361 -29.58 11.46 2.38
C MET A 361 -29.49 11.04 3.86
N LEU A 362 -29.27 11.97 4.78
CA LEU A 362 -29.15 11.67 6.22
C LEU A 362 -30.49 11.30 6.84
N GLU A 363 -31.57 11.95 6.44
CA GLU A 363 -32.91 11.63 6.92
C GLU A 363 -33.34 10.23 6.48
N ILE A 364 -33.10 9.89 5.22
CA ILE A 364 -33.32 8.54 4.66
C ILE A 364 -32.54 7.51 5.45
N PHE A 365 -31.26 7.77 5.70
CA PHE A 365 -30.42 6.89 6.52
C PHE A 365 -31.03 6.64 7.90
N GLN A 366 -31.42 7.71 8.62
CA GLN A 366 -32.01 7.61 9.95
C GLN A 366 -33.32 6.82 9.96
N GLN A 367 -34.16 6.98 8.93
CA GLN A 367 -35.37 6.19 8.77
C GLN A 367 -35.06 4.70 8.52
N ASN A 368 -34.15 4.42 7.61
CA ASN A 368 -33.78 3.04 7.27
C ASN A 368 -33.12 2.29 8.43
N VAL A 369 -32.34 2.97 9.27
CA VAL A 369 -31.73 2.36 10.48
C VAL A 369 -32.80 1.79 11.40
N THR A 370 -33.95 2.46 11.54
CA THR A 370 -35.03 1.99 12.42
C THR A 370 -35.70 0.70 11.92
N THR A 371 -35.51 0.34 10.66
CA THR A 371 -36.11 -0.85 10.04
C THR A 371 -35.20 -2.07 10.07
N LEU A 372 -33.97 -1.94 10.54
CA LEU A 372 -32.98 -3.04 10.58
C LEU A 372 -33.38 -4.09 11.62
N GLU A 373 -33.40 -5.35 11.18
CA GLU A 373 -33.72 -6.48 12.05
C GLU A 373 -32.51 -6.95 12.88
N ASN A 374 -31.30 -6.80 12.34
CA ASN A 374 -30.08 -7.20 13.03
C ASN A 374 -29.67 -6.11 14.04
N GLN A 375 -29.69 -6.47 15.33
CA GLN A 375 -29.45 -5.51 16.43
C GLN A 375 -28.00 -4.98 16.44
N ASP A 376 -27.01 -5.80 16.09
CA ASP A 376 -25.60 -5.35 16.08
C ASP A 376 -25.39 -4.33 14.98
N LEU A 377 -25.93 -4.60 13.79
CA LEU A 377 -25.91 -3.65 12.68
C LEU A 377 -26.67 -2.38 13.02
N GLN A 378 -27.86 -2.48 13.61
CA GLN A 378 -28.65 -1.32 14.01
C GLN A 378 -27.88 -0.43 14.99
N ASN A 379 -27.29 -1.01 16.03
CA ASN A 379 -26.49 -0.27 17.02
C ASN A 379 -25.27 0.42 16.37
N MET A 380 -24.65 -0.23 15.40
CA MET A 380 -23.53 0.36 14.65
C MET A 380 -24.03 1.53 13.79
N MET A 381 -25.13 1.35 13.06
CA MET A 381 -25.71 2.42 12.21
C MET A 381 -26.21 3.61 13.03
N GLU A 382 -26.78 3.39 14.22
CA GLU A 382 -27.12 4.46 15.18
C GLU A 382 -25.86 5.23 15.60
N THR A 383 -24.74 4.52 15.81
CA THR A 383 -23.44 5.14 16.12
C THR A 383 -22.96 6.01 14.96
N VAL A 384 -23.02 5.52 13.73
CA VAL A 384 -22.66 6.28 12.52
C VAL A 384 -23.56 7.51 12.38
N SER A 385 -24.89 7.35 12.55
CA SER A 385 -25.84 8.46 12.49
C SER A 385 -25.52 9.56 13.52
N ALA A 386 -25.24 9.18 14.76
CA ALA A 386 -24.90 10.11 15.84
C ALA A 386 -23.58 10.87 15.61
N GLN A 387 -22.66 10.27 14.86
CA GLN A 387 -21.34 10.86 14.53
C GLN A 387 -21.33 11.62 13.21
N SER A 388 -22.37 11.46 12.38
CA SER A 388 -22.47 12.11 11.08
C SER A 388 -22.57 13.62 11.23
N GLN A 389 -21.63 14.33 10.62
CA GLN A 389 -21.56 15.79 10.64
C GLN A 389 -21.58 16.31 9.21
N ALA A 390 -22.44 17.30 8.93
CA ALA A 390 -22.46 17.95 7.63
C ALA A 390 -21.13 18.65 7.36
N TYR A 391 -20.62 18.48 6.15
CA TYR A 391 -19.39 19.10 5.69
C TYR A 391 -19.67 20.04 4.51
N HIS A 392 -19.09 21.23 4.55
CA HIS A 392 -19.20 22.22 3.48
C HIS A 392 -17.82 22.52 2.90
N ALA A 393 -17.75 22.68 1.58
CA ALA A 393 -16.52 22.96 0.89
C ALA A 393 -15.82 24.21 1.44
N GLY A 394 -14.54 24.09 1.73
CA GLY A 394 -13.63 25.19 2.04
C GLY A 394 -12.88 25.67 0.80
N ASN A 395 -11.57 25.92 0.94
CA ASN A 395 -10.73 26.50 -0.11
C ASN A 395 -9.60 25.59 -0.59
N TYR A 396 -9.53 24.37 -0.10
CA TYR A 396 -8.43 23.43 -0.40
C TYR A 396 -8.86 22.41 -1.43
N PHE A 397 -8.71 22.76 -2.71
CA PHE A 397 -9.11 21.88 -3.82
C PHE A 397 -7.93 21.21 -4.48
N MET A 398 -8.11 19.96 -4.88
CA MET A 398 -7.20 19.20 -5.73
C MET A 398 -7.79 19.03 -7.12
N THR A 399 -6.95 19.24 -8.12
CA THR A 399 -7.26 19.00 -9.53
C THR A 399 -6.21 18.09 -10.13
N ASP A 400 -6.45 17.53 -11.32
CA ASP A 400 -5.46 16.69 -12.01
C ASP A 400 -4.12 17.41 -12.22
N ASP A 401 -4.16 18.74 -12.43
CA ASP A 401 -2.97 19.55 -12.58
C ASP A 401 -2.30 19.93 -11.24
N LYS A 402 -3.02 19.81 -10.13
CA LYS A 402 -2.55 20.23 -8.80
C LYS A 402 -3.16 19.38 -7.69
N ALA A 403 -2.54 18.24 -7.43
CA ALA A 403 -2.89 17.35 -6.31
C ALA A 403 -1.63 17.01 -5.49
N PRO A 404 -1.28 17.82 -4.47
CA PRO A 404 -0.04 17.65 -3.69
C PRO A 404 -0.14 16.52 -2.65
N VAL A 405 -0.74 15.39 -3.01
CA VAL A 405 -1.05 14.28 -2.09
C VAL A 405 0.21 13.66 -1.49
N GLU A 406 1.28 13.52 -2.27
CA GLU A 406 2.54 12.96 -1.79
C GLU A 406 3.18 13.88 -0.73
N LEU A 407 3.17 15.19 -0.98
CA LEU A 407 3.72 16.18 -0.03
C LEU A 407 2.91 16.21 1.27
N LEU A 408 1.58 16.12 1.17
CA LEU A 408 0.70 16.10 2.32
C LEU A 408 0.81 14.76 3.07
N GLY A 409 0.89 13.65 2.35
CA GLY A 409 1.11 12.31 2.89
C GLY A 409 2.44 12.19 3.62
N MET A 410 3.53 12.75 3.07
CA MET A 410 4.84 12.78 3.75
C MET A 410 4.78 13.40 5.15
N ARG A 411 3.99 14.45 5.35
CA ARG A 411 3.81 15.05 6.68
C ARG A 411 3.13 14.11 7.67
N VAL A 412 2.18 13.33 7.18
CA VAL A 412 1.50 12.30 8.00
C VAL A 412 2.46 11.17 8.33
N ILE A 413 3.26 10.71 7.36
CA ILE A 413 4.32 9.70 7.57
C ILE A 413 5.32 10.16 8.61
N ASP A 414 5.83 11.37 8.50
CA ASP A 414 6.77 11.93 9.46
C ASP A 414 6.20 11.93 10.88
N GLN A 415 4.92 12.27 11.06
CA GLN A 415 4.27 12.26 12.36
C GLN A 415 4.07 10.84 12.89
N LEU A 416 3.61 9.91 12.06
CA LEU A 416 3.45 8.50 12.45
C LEU A 416 4.77 7.88 12.89
N ILE A 417 5.84 8.12 12.14
CA ILE A 417 7.17 7.60 12.48
C ILE A 417 7.68 8.23 13.76
N GLN A 418 7.45 9.54 13.99
CA GLN A 418 7.82 10.20 15.23
C GLN A 418 7.09 9.60 16.43
N ASP A 419 5.79 9.36 16.32
CA ASP A 419 4.96 8.77 17.37
C ASP A 419 5.44 7.34 17.69
N GLU A 420 5.71 6.54 16.66
CA GLU A 420 6.17 5.15 16.79
C GLU A 420 7.57 5.06 17.38
N VAL A 421 8.49 5.90 16.92
CA VAL A 421 9.84 6.01 17.51
C VAL A 421 9.76 6.43 18.97
N ALA A 422 8.90 7.38 19.31
CA ALA A 422 8.70 7.81 20.70
C ALA A 422 8.14 6.68 21.57
N TYR A 423 7.20 5.90 21.03
CA TYR A 423 6.64 4.73 21.72
C TYR A 423 7.72 3.67 22.02
N TYR A 424 8.46 3.20 21.02
CA TYR A 424 9.51 2.20 21.21
C TYR A 424 10.66 2.70 22.06
N LYS A 425 11.02 3.98 21.95
CA LYS A 425 12.01 4.62 22.82
C LYS A 425 11.54 4.60 24.27
N GLY A 426 10.25 4.88 24.52
CA GLY A 426 9.67 4.79 25.85
C GLY A 426 9.72 3.37 26.46
N ILE A 427 9.50 2.33 25.63
CA ILE A 427 9.66 0.93 26.05
C ILE A 427 11.14 0.63 26.37
N TYR A 428 12.05 1.03 25.49
CA TYR A 428 13.48 0.82 25.68
C TYR A 428 14.01 1.48 26.95
N GLU A 429 13.57 2.70 27.26
CA GLU A 429 13.96 3.43 28.48
C GLU A 429 13.45 2.75 29.77
N LYS A 430 12.28 2.10 29.72
CA LYS A 430 11.66 1.42 30.87
C LYS A 430 12.12 -0.02 31.05
N GLU A 431 12.24 -0.78 29.98
CA GLU A 431 12.37 -2.24 29.99
C GLU A 431 13.64 -2.74 29.29
N GLY A 432 14.44 -1.82 28.72
CA GLY A 432 15.65 -2.16 27.97
C GLY A 432 15.37 -2.91 26.68
N ILE A 433 16.41 -3.57 26.15
CA ILE A 433 16.34 -4.29 24.88
C ILE A 433 15.36 -5.47 24.91
N ASN A 434 15.15 -6.09 26.08
CA ASN A 434 14.22 -7.21 26.23
C ASN A 434 12.76 -6.77 26.10
N GLY A 435 12.40 -5.61 26.66
CA GLY A 435 11.08 -5.02 26.47
C GLY A 435 10.80 -4.71 25.00
N LEU A 436 11.80 -4.16 24.31
CA LEU A 436 11.70 -3.87 22.90
C LEU A 436 11.48 -5.13 22.05
N LEU A 437 12.23 -6.21 22.30
CA LEU A 437 12.08 -7.48 21.59
C LEU A 437 10.74 -8.17 21.84
N ASN A 438 10.12 -7.93 22.99
CA ASN A 438 8.80 -8.47 23.32
C ASN A 438 7.65 -7.64 22.77
N SER A 439 7.91 -6.39 22.38
CA SER A 439 6.91 -5.46 21.84
C SER A 439 6.87 -5.43 20.30
N LEU A 440 7.87 -6.00 19.65
CA LEU A 440 7.91 -6.29 18.21
C LEU A 440 7.20 -7.63 17.94
#